data_a66ed16bbe16b45f01be6aab9ff2e2c5
#
_entry.id   a66ed16bbe16b45f01be6aab9ff2e2c5
#
_cell.length_a   1.000
_cell.length_b   1.000
_cell.length_c   1.000
_cell.angle_alpha   90.00
_cell.angle_beta   90.00
_cell.angle_gamma   90.00
#
_symmetry.space_group_name_H-M   'P 1'
#
loop_
_entity.id
_entity.type
_entity.pdbx_description
1 polymer ?
#
loop_
_entity_poly.entity_id
_entity_poly.type
_entity_poly.pdbx_seq_one_letter_code
_entity_poly.pdbx_strand_id
1 'polypeptide(L)'
;LGIVQPVAYFIFENYGILYTSSAVAGTIIAAVPVCCILMDVLVLHEKVTLKQVLCAVCAIGGVALISAGGAVMVSALGMLFLLLTMLSDTLYYGISHSAAKLFTPFEMTYVMFVVGMVVFIPVALLHAGGLTSPMILEPLQDGQFWLAVLYLGLLSSVMAYGLLNFANSHLSVSETSLFSNVTTVVSVLAGVVLLKEPFSVWQMLGVAIILVCVFVANVSGKDTKSHSREV
;
A
#
# COMPACT_ATOMS: atom_id res chain seq x y z
N LEU A 1 -8.55 -4.88 12.22
CA LEU A 1 -7.65 -4.00 11.49
C LEU A 1 -6.21 -4.53 11.55
N GLY A 2 -5.55 -4.57 12.71
CA GLY A 2 -4.14 -4.95 12.87
C GLY A 2 -3.76 -6.35 12.36
N ILE A 3 -4.67 -7.33 12.37
CA ILE A 3 -4.42 -8.67 11.80
C ILE A 3 -4.36 -8.61 10.27
N VAL A 4 -5.19 -7.81 9.65
CA VAL A 4 -5.24 -7.66 8.18
C VAL A 4 -4.04 -6.83 7.72
N GLN A 5 -3.80 -5.70 8.38
CA GLN A 5 -2.67 -4.81 8.14
C GLN A 5 -2.12 -4.35 9.50
N PRO A 6 -0.86 -4.62 9.84
CA PRO A 6 0.24 -5.06 8.97
C PRO A 6 0.44 -6.57 8.84
N VAL A 7 -0.20 -7.43 9.66
CA VAL A 7 0.23 -8.83 9.81
C VAL A 7 0.03 -9.64 8.52
N ALA A 8 -1.20 -9.82 8.08
CA ALA A 8 -1.49 -10.63 6.88
C ALA A 8 -0.85 -10.04 5.63
N TYR A 9 -0.97 -8.72 5.45
CA TYR A 9 -0.39 -8.01 4.32
C TYR A 9 1.11 -8.31 4.17
N PHE A 10 1.93 -8.00 5.18
CA PHE A 10 3.37 -8.16 5.08
C PHE A 10 3.81 -9.63 4.99
N ILE A 11 3.10 -10.55 5.63
CA ILE A 11 3.40 -11.98 5.46
C ILE A 11 3.18 -12.39 4.00
N PHE A 12 2.02 -12.10 3.44
CA PHE A 12 1.69 -12.48 2.08
C PHE A 12 2.54 -11.74 1.04
N GLU A 13 2.80 -10.46 1.22
CA GLU A 13 3.66 -9.68 0.33
C GLU A 13 5.08 -10.24 0.27
N ASN A 14 5.70 -10.50 1.42
CA ASN A 14 7.06 -11.02 1.47
C ASN A 14 7.17 -12.40 0.79
N TYR A 15 6.25 -13.33 1.07
CA TYR A 15 6.23 -14.62 0.37
C TYR A 15 5.88 -14.45 -1.12
N GLY A 16 5.00 -13.54 -1.47
CA GLY A 16 4.69 -13.20 -2.85
C GLY A 16 5.92 -12.75 -3.63
N ILE A 17 6.67 -11.79 -3.09
CA ILE A 17 7.93 -11.29 -3.69
C ILE A 17 8.99 -12.39 -3.75
N LEU A 18 9.11 -13.22 -2.71
CA LEU A 18 10.08 -14.32 -2.67
C LEU A 18 9.90 -15.31 -3.82
N TYR A 19 8.66 -15.61 -4.20
CA TYR A 19 8.32 -16.57 -5.26
C TYR A 19 8.04 -15.93 -6.63
N THR A 20 8.12 -14.61 -6.75
CA THR A 20 7.96 -13.88 -8.02
C THR A 20 9.04 -12.81 -8.18
N SER A 21 8.66 -11.55 -8.08
CA SER A 21 9.56 -10.39 -8.03
C SER A 21 8.82 -9.17 -7.48
N SER A 22 9.58 -8.15 -7.07
CA SER A 22 9.03 -6.87 -6.65
C SER A 22 8.25 -6.16 -7.76
N ALA A 23 8.65 -6.33 -9.03
CA ALA A 23 7.94 -5.74 -10.17
C ALA A 23 6.54 -6.36 -10.36
N VAL A 24 6.41 -7.69 -10.24
CA VAL A 24 5.12 -8.39 -10.30
C VAL A 24 4.26 -8.01 -9.11
N ALA A 25 4.84 -7.99 -7.89
CA ALA A 25 4.14 -7.57 -6.68
C ALA A 25 3.57 -6.15 -6.83
N GLY A 26 4.39 -5.19 -7.26
CA GLY A 26 3.96 -3.82 -7.50
C GLY A 26 2.82 -3.71 -8.52
N THR A 27 2.87 -4.51 -9.61
CA THR A 27 1.80 -4.52 -10.63
C THR A 27 0.48 -5.05 -10.07
N ILE A 28 0.52 -6.12 -9.25
CA ILE A 28 -0.70 -6.70 -8.65
C ILE A 28 -1.27 -5.77 -7.58
N ILE A 29 -0.42 -5.22 -6.71
CA ILE A 29 -0.83 -4.27 -5.66
C ILE A 29 -1.44 -3.00 -6.28
N ALA A 30 -0.93 -2.55 -7.44
CA ALA A 30 -1.53 -1.42 -8.15
C ALA A 30 -2.98 -1.68 -8.63
N ALA A 31 -3.43 -2.94 -8.64
CA ALA A 31 -4.83 -3.27 -8.92
C ALA A 31 -5.77 -3.12 -7.71
N VAL A 32 -5.24 -2.89 -6.50
CA VAL A 32 -6.02 -2.66 -5.26
C VAL A 32 -7.16 -1.65 -5.46
N PRO A 33 -6.98 -0.49 -6.12
CA PRO A 33 -8.07 0.45 -6.34
C PRO A 33 -9.28 -0.14 -7.09
N VAL A 34 -9.09 -1.11 -7.98
CA VAL A 34 -10.21 -1.79 -8.65
C VAL A 34 -11.00 -2.63 -7.65
N CYS A 35 -10.31 -3.34 -6.76
CA CYS A 35 -10.96 -4.11 -5.68
C CYS A 35 -11.64 -3.19 -4.66
N CYS A 36 -11.06 -2.04 -4.36
CA CYS A 36 -11.66 -1.01 -3.49
C CYS A 36 -12.94 -0.43 -4.09
N ILE A 37 -12.97 -0.18 -5.40
CA ILE A 37 -14.18 0.23 -6.12
C ILE A 37 -15.29 -0.83 -5.99
N LEU A 38 -14.95 -2.11 -6.13
CA LEU A 38 -15.91 -3.19 -5.92
C LEU A 38 -16.40 -3.23 -4.46
N MET A 39 -15.53 -2.99 -3.50
CA MET A 39 -15.90 -2.90 -2.08
C MET A 39 -16.82 -1.71 -1.80
N ASP A 40 -16.52 -0.52 -2.33
CA ASP A 40 -17.37 0.67 -2.19
C ASP A 40 -18.79 0.38 -2.71
N VAL A 41 -18.93 -0.23 -3.90
CA VAL A 41 -20.20 -0.51 -4.52
C VAL A 41 -20.95 -1.66 -3.83
N LEU A 42 -20.28 -2.79 -3.56
CA LEU A 42 -20.95 -4.03 -3.14
C LEU A 42 -21.15 -4.11 -1.61
N VAL A 43 -20.23 -3.53 -0.83
CA VAL A 43 -20.22 -3.66 0.64
C VAL A 43 -20.60 -2.37 1.33
N LEU A 44 -20.03 -1.24 0.90
CA LEU A 44 -20.27 0.06 1.53
C LEU A 44 -21.45 0.80 0.91
N HIS A 45 -21.96 0.32 -0.24
CA HIS A 45 -23.08 0.91 -0.99
C HIS A 45 -22.84 2.37 -1.37
N GLU A 46 -21.57 2.76 -1.57
CA GLU A 46 -21.19 4.09 -2.02
C GLU A 46 -21.29 4.21 -3.55
N LYS A 47 -21.55 5.44 -4.02
CA LYS A 47 -21.64 5.72 -5.46
C LYS A 47 -20.26 5.95 -6.02
N VAL A 48 -19.85 5.14 -6.99
CA VAL A 48 -18.60 5.25 -7.73
C VAL A 48 -18.87 5.75 -9.14
N THR A 49 -18.05 6.67 -9.63
CA THR A 49 -18.17 7.20 -11.00
C THR A 49 -17.44 6.31 -12.00
N LEU A 50 -17.96 6.24 -13.23
CA LEU A 50 -17.28 5.54 -14.33
C LEU A 50 -15.85 6.08 -14.55
N LYS A 51 -15.63 7.36 -14.29
CA LYS A 51 -14.30 7.98 -14.39
C LYS A 51 -13.32 7.39 -13.37
N GLN A 52 -13.75 7.14 -12.12
CA GLN A 52 -12.90 6.47 -11.10
C GLN A 52 -12.54 5.05 -11.52
N VAL A 53 -13.49 4.30 -12.09
CA VAL A 53 -13.23 2.95 -12.63
C VAL A 53 -12.19 2.99 -13.75
N LEU A 54 -12.38 3.88 -14.72
CA LEU A 54 -11.42 4.04 -15.83
C LEU A 54 -10.04 4.46 -15.33
N CYS A 55 -9.98 5.40 -14.38
CA CYS A 55 -8.70 5.82 -13.79
C CYS A 55 -7.99 4.68 -13.06
N ALA A 56 -8.72 3.84 -12.32
CA ALA A 56 -8.13 2.69 -11.64
C ALA A 56 -7.52 1.69 -12.63
N VAL A 57 -8.25 1.36 -13.72
CA VAL A 57 -7.75 0.47 -14.77
C VAL A 57 -6.54 1.06 -15.50
N CYS A 58 -6.59 2.37 -15.83
CA CYS A 58 -5.46 3.05 -16.47
C CYS A 58 -4.23 3.14 -15.56
N ALA A 59 -4.41 3.32 -14.24
CA ALA A 59 -3.30 3.36 -13.28
C ALA A 59 -2.57 2.00 -13.21
N ILE A 60 -3.29 0.87 -13.30
CA ILE A 60 -2.67 -0.47 -13.42
C ILE A 60 -1.78 -0.54 -14.66
N GLY A 61 -2.28 -0.04 -15.81
CA GLY A 61 -1.49 0.05 -17.04
C GLY A 61 -0.23 0.90 -16.87
N GLY A 62 -0.32 2.03 -16.15
CA GLY A 62 0.82 2.88 -15.83
C GLY A 62 1.89 2.15 -14.99
N VAL A 63 1.47 1.40 -13.95
CA VAL A 63 2.41 0.60 -13.13
C VAL A 63 3.01 -0.54 -13.94
N ALA A 64 2.23 -1.22 -14.78
CA ALA A 64 2.73 -2.26 -15.68
C ALA A 64 3.80 -1.73 -16.64
N LEU A 65 3.64 -0.52 -17.18
CA LEU A 65 4.66 0.15 -18.00
C LEU A 65 5.95 0.45 -17.22
N ILE A 66 5.83 0.90 -15.96
CA ILE A 66 7.01 1.12 -15.10
C ILE A 66 7.76 -0.19 -14.87
N SER A 67 7.02 -1.29 -14.69
CA SER A 67 7.57 -2.62 -14.35
C SER A 67 8.07 -3.42 -15.56
N ALA A 68 7.80 -3.00 -16.80
CA ALA A 68 8.02 -3.76 -18.04
C ALA A 68 9.50 -3.98 -18.44
N GLY A 69 10.45 -3.79 -17.55
CA GLY A 69 11.90 -3.86 -17.85
C GLY A 69 12.61 -5.18 -17.53
N GLY A 70 11.97 -6.21 -16.99
CA GLY A 70 12.65 -7.43 -16.53
C GLY A 70 12.02 -8.75 -16.98
N ALA A 71 12.86 -9.77 -17.26
CA ALA A 71 12.41 -11.14 -17.43
C ALA A 71 11.99 -11.72 -16.07
N VAL A 72 10.71 -12.03 -15.88
CA VAL A 72 10.18 -12.39 -14.58
C VAL A 72 9.73 -13.86 -14.61
N MET A 73 10.28 -14.66 -13.70
CA MET A 73 9.72 -15.98 -13.40
C MET A 73 8.56 -15.80 -12.41
N VAL A 74 7.34 -16.17 -12.84
CA VAL A 74 6.13 -16.07 -12.02
C VAL A 74 5.73 -17.47 -11.55
N SER A 75 5.87 -17.72 -10.25
CA SER A 75 5.36 -18.94 -9.62
C SER A 75 3.86 -18.81 -9.32
N ALA A 76 3.09 -19.88 -9.54
CA ALA A 76 1.67 -19.92 -9.18
C ALA A 76 1.44 -19.70 -7.67
N LEU A 77 2.35 -20.20 -6.83
CA LEU A 77 2.30 -19.99 -5.39
C LEU A 77 2.55 -18.52 -5.03
N GLY A 78 3.55 -17.89 -5.66
CA GLY A 78 3.81 -16.46 -5.47
C GLY A 78 2.64 -15.58 -5.92
N MET A 79 2.00 -15.94 -7.05
CA MET A 79 0.79 -15.27 -7.52
C MET A 79 -0.35 -15.37 -6.49
N LEU A 80 -0.57 -16.55 -5.90
CA LEU A 80 -1.56 -16.73 -4.85
C LEU A 80 -1.29 -15.82 -3.65
N PHE A 81 -0.04 -15.76 -3.18
CA PHE A 81 0.32 -14.85 -2.07
C PHE A 81 0.10 -13.38 -2.43
N LEU A 82 0.43 -12.95 -3.64
CA LEU A 82 0.18 -11.55 -4.07
C LEU A 82 -1.31 -11.23 -4.18
N LEU A 83 -2.14 -12.17 -4.62
CA LEU A 83 -3.60 -12.00 -4.59
C LEU A 83 -4.13 -11.91 -3.15
N LEU A 84 -3.59 -12.67 -2.21
CA LEU A 84 -3.92 -12.56 -0.79
C LEU A 84 -3.44 -11.22 -0.20
N THR A 85 -2.29 -10.71 -0.63
CA THR A 85 -1.80 -9.36 -0.29
C THR A 85 -2.80 -8.29 -0.76
N MET A 86 -3.20 -8.34 -2.02
CA MET A 86 -4.18 -7.42 -2.61
C MET A 86 -5.52 -7.48 -1.87
N LEU A 87 -5.99 -8.66 -1.51
CA LEU A 87 -7.21 -8.84 -0.73
C LEU A 87 -7.06 -8.24 0.68
N SER A 88 -5.93 -8.49 1.37
CA SER A 88 -5.64 -7.90 2.67
C SER A 88 -5.65 -6.38 2.62
N ASP A 89 -5.00 -5.79 1.61
CA ASP A 89 -4.96 -4.34 1.46
C ASP A 89 -6.34 -3.74 1.19
N THR A 90 -7.13 -4.38 0.30
CA THR A 90 -8.52 -3.98 0.05
C THR A 90 -9.37 -4.04 1.33
N LEU A 91 -9.26 -5.12 2.10
CA LEU A 91 -9.97 -5.26 3.38
C LEU A 91 -9.52 -4.21 4.40
N TYR A 92 -8.23 -3.88 4.43
CA TYR A 92 -7.73 -2.81 5.29
C TYR A 92 -8.40 -1.48 4.97
N TYR A 93 -8.47 -1.05 3.71
CA TYR A 93 -9.14 0.19 3.32
C TYR A 93 -10.61 0.20 3.78
N GLY A 94 -11.35 -0.87 3.52
CA GLY A 94 -12.76 -0.96 3.90
C GLY A 94 -13.00 -0.99 5.41
N ILE A 95 -12.19 -1.76 6.15
CA ILE A 95 -12.27 -1.84 7.62
C ILE A 95 -11.86 -0.50 8.24
N SER A 96 -10.77 0.12 7.76
CA SER A 96 -10.29 1.41 8.24
C SER A 96 -11.34 2.51 8.02
N HIS A 97 -11.94 2.58 6.84
CA HIS A 97 -13.01 3.52 6.53
C HIS A 97 -14.24 3.33 7.46
N SER A 98 -14.63 2.09 7.68
CA SER A 98 -15.76 1.78 8.57
C SER A 98 -15.42 2.06 10.05
N ALA A 99 -14.21 1.71 10.48
CA ALA A 99 -13.73 1.94 11.84
C ALA A 99 -13.57 3.42 12.18
N ALA A 100 -13.26 4.26 11.18
CA ALA A 100 -13.11 5.70 11.33
C ALA A 100 -14.40 6.41 11.82
N LYS A 101 -15.54 5.74 11.76
CA LYS A 101 -16.82 6.22 12.33
C LYS A 101 -16.86 6.13 13.86
N LEU A 102 -16.02 5.28 14.46
CA LEU A 102 -16.00 4.96 15.89
C LEU A 102 -14.68 5.30 16.56
N PHE A 103 -13.59 5.27 15.82
CA PHE A 103 -12.23 5.42 16.33
C PHE A 103 -11.49 6.53 15.59
N THR A 104 -10.58 7.20 16.30
CA THR A 104 -9.71 8.19 15.69
C THR A 104 -8.60 7.53 14.85
N PRO A 105 -8.03 8.22 13.84
CA PRO A 105 -6.90 7.71 13.07
C PRO A 105 -5.71 7.28 13.93
N PHE A 106 -5.47 7.98 15.03
CA PHE A 106 -4.40 7.66 15.98
C PHE A 106 -4.66 6.33 16.70
N GLU A 107 -5.88 6.11 17.22
CA GLU A 107 -6.25 4.85 17.87
C GLU A 107 -6.15 3.67 16.91
N MET A 108 -6.61 3.83 15.67
CA MET A 108 -6.49 2.79 14.65
C MET A 108 -5.04 2.44 14.37
N THR A 109 -4.18 3.45 14.19
CA THR A 109 -2.75 3.27 13.97
C THR A 109 -2.10 2.60 15.18
N TYR A 110 -2.40 3.05 16.40
CA TYR A 110 -1.89 2.46 17.62
C TYR A 110 -2.20 0.97 17.74
N VAL A 111 -3.46 0.58 17.52
CA VAL A 111 -3.88 -0.83 17.55
C VAL A 111 -3.15 -1.65 16.50
N MET A 112 -2.97 -1.13 15.27
CA MET A 112 -2.21 -1.82 14.22
C MET A 112 -0.77 -2.11 14.66
N PHE A 113 -0.10 -1.14 15.28
CA PHE A 113 1.28 -1.33 15.75
C PHE A 113 1.37 -2.29 16.92
N VAL A 114 0.45 -2.22 17.89
CA VAL A 114 0.42 -3.18 19.01
C VAL A 114 0.24 -4.60 18.51
N VAL A 115 -0.70 -4.84 17.59
CA VAL A 115 -0.93 -6.17 17.01
C VAL A 115 0.29 -6.62 16.20
N GLY A 116 0.88 -5.74 15.38
CA GLY A 116 2.10 -6.04 14.64
C GLY A 116 3.26 -6.43 15.57
N MET A 117 3.45 -5.68 16.65
CA MET A 117 4.49 -5.95 17.65
C MET A 117 4.29 -7.32 18.34
N VAL A 118 3.05 -7.63 18.77
CA VAL A 118 2.71 -8.88 19.42
C VAL A 118 2.94 -10.10 18.49
N VAL A 119 2.77 -9.92 17.19
CA VAL A 119 2.98 -11.02 16.22
C VAL A 119 4.43 -11.07 15.74
N PHE A 120 5.02 -9.97 15.31
CA PHE A 120 6.32 -10.01 14.66
C PHE A 120 7.51 -10.13 15.63
N ILE A 121 7.41 -9.64 16.88
CA ILE A 121 8.49 -9.83 17.84
C ILE A 121 8.72 -11.32 18.16
N PRO A 122 7.70 -12.12 18.52
CA PRO A 122 7.91 -13.55 18.73
C PRO A 122 8.43 -14.27 17.48
N VAL A 123 7.91 -13.94 16.30
CA VAL A 123 8.39 -14.52 15.03
C VAL A 123 9.87 -14.21 14.80
N ALA A 124 10.28 -12.96 15.00
CA ALA A 124 11.67 -12.55 14.86
C ALA A 124 12.59 -13.27 15.87
N LEU A 125 12.17 -13.38 17.13
CA LEU A 125 12.92 -14.07 18.18
C LEU A 125 13.07 -15.57 17.89
N LEU A 126 12.02 -16.22 17.43
CA LEU A 126 12.05 -17.64 17.05
C LEU A 126 13.00 -17.86 15.86
N HIS A 127 12.94 -16.98 14.86
CA HIS A 127 13.81 -17.07 13.68
C HIS A 127 15.28 -16.82 14.02
N ALA A 128 15.56 -15.89 14.93
CA ALA A 128 16.91 -15.56 15.36
C ALA A 128 17.51 -16.60 16.35
N GLY A 129 16.72 -17.50 16.91
CA GLY A 129 17.19 -18.46 17.91
C GLY A 129 17.28 -17.89 19.34
N GLY A 130 16.61 -16.78 19.62
CA GLY A 130 16.50 -16.16 20.95
C GLY A 130 17.14 -14.79 21.07
N LEU A 131 16.88 -14.12 22.21
CA LEU A 131 17.32 -12.75 22.50
C LEU A 131 18.85 -12.57 22.52
N THR A 132 19.60 -13.61 22.85
CA THR A 132 21.08 -13.59 22.96
C THR A 132 21.79 -13.92 21.66
N SER A 133 21.06 -14.13 20.57
CA SER A 133 21.62 -14.44 19.28
C SER A 133 22.44 -13.26 18.72
N PRO A 134 23.62 -13.53 18.13
CA PRO A 134 24.38 -12.50 17.41
C PRO A 134 23.56 -11.78 16.35
N MET A 135 22.62 -12.47 15.70
CA MET A 135 21.70 -11.91 14.70
C MET A 135 20.85 -10.76 15.25
N ILE A 136 20.59 -10.72 16.56
CA ILE A 136 19.89 -9.62 17.22
C ILE A 136 20.88 -8.62 17.80
N LEU A 137 21.96 -9.12 18.48
CA LEU A 137 22.82 -8.26 19.27
C LEU A 137 23.80 -7.45 18.41
N GLU A 138 24.30 -8.00 17.31
CA GLU A 138 25.24 -7.28 16.43
C GLU A 138 24.65 -6.00 15.81
N PRO A 139 23.44 -6.01 15.22
CA PRO A 139 22.84 -4.79 14.66
C PRO A 139 22.58 -3.71 15.71
N LEU A 140 22.27 -4.09 16.97
CA LEU A 140 21.99 -3.12 18.03
C LEU A 140 23.21 -2.28 18.43
N GLN A 141 24.43 -2.70 18.05
CA GLN A 141 25.67 -1.97 18.28
C GLN A 141 25.98 -0.98 17.15
N ASP A 142 25.26 -1.07 16.03
CA ASP A 142 25.48 -0.19 14.87
C ASP A 142 24.56 1.03 14.92
N GLY A 143 25.15 2.22 14.87
CA GLY A 143 24.42 3.50 14.83
C GLY A 143 23.58 3.65 13.54
N GLN A 144 24.00 3.09 12.42
CA GLN A 144 23.22 3.10 11.17
C GLN A 144 21.95 2.27 11.30
N PHE A 145 22.00 1.16 12.03
CA PHE A 145 20.82 0.36 12.34
C PHE A 145 19.77 1.18 13.09
N TRP A 146 20.15 1.92 14.12
CA TRP A 146 19.22 2.76 14.88
C TRP A 146 18.63 3.89 14.04
N LEU A 147 19.42 4.49 13.18
CA LEU A 147 18.94 5.52 12.25
C LEU A 147 17.92 4.94 11.27
N ALA A 148 18.17 3.75 10.74
CA ALA A 148 17.23 3.03 9.88
C ALA A 148 15.95 2.65 10.62
N VAL A 149 16.04 2.14 11.86
CA VAL A 149 14.88 1.80 12.70
C VAL A 149 14.03 3.02 13.01
N LEU A 150 14.64 4.15 13.37
CA LEU A 150 13.92 5.40 13.61
C LEU A 150 13.23 5.91 12.34
N TYR A 151 13.92 5.92 11.22
CA TYR A 151 13.34 6.33 9.94
C TYR A 151 12.16 5.43 9.54
N LEU A 152 12.37 4.12 9.50
CA LEU A 152 11.33 3.16 9.10
C LEU A 152 10.19 3.09 10.12
N GLY A 153 10.48 3.13 11.42
CA GLY A 153 9.48 3.05 12.48
C GLY A 153 8.64 4.33 12.60
N LEU A 154 9.27 5.49 12.68
CA LEU A 154 8.53 6.75 12.92
C LEU A 154 8.00 7.36 11.63
N LEU A 155 8.85 7.57 10.62
CA LEU A 155 8.45 8.27 9.39
C LEU A 155 7.69 7.34 8.44
N SER A 156 8.27 6.20 8.10
CA SER A 156 7.72 5.28 7.10
C SER A 156 6.56 4.43 7.63
N SER A 157 6.43 4.28 8.95
CA SER A 157 5.35 3.49 9.52
C SER A 157 4.36 4.36 10.31
N VAL A 158 4.72 4.89 11.48
CA VAL A 158 3.77 5.60 12.35
C VAL A 158 3.13 6.79 11.62
N MET A 159 3.94 7.65 11.00
CA MET A 159 3.44 8.84 10.30
C MET A 159 2.67 8.46 9.04
N ALA A 160 3.16 7.51 8.25
CA ALA A 160 2.50 7.10 7.02
C ALA A 160 1.14 6.44 7.29
N TYR A 161 1.05 5.46 8.21
CA TYR A 161 -0.23 4.85 8.57
C TYR A 161 -1.17 5.81 9.30
N GLY A 162 -0.65 6.73 10.11
CA GLY A 162 -1.44 7.80 10.72
C GLY A 162 -2.12 8.67 9.67
N LEU A 163 -1.37 9.10 8.66
CA LEU A 163 -1.89 9.89 7.54
C LEU A 163 -2.85 9.08 6.65
N LEU A 164 -2.57 7.79 6.42
CA LEU A 164 -3.43 6.92 5.64
C LEU A 164 -4.77 6.66 6.34
N ASN A 165 -4.76 6.38 7.64
CA ASN A 165 -5.97 6.24 8.44
C ASN A 165 -6.75 7.57 8.52
N PHE A 166 -6.05 8.71 8.58
CA PHE A 166 -6.68 10.02 8.48
C PHE A 166 -7.35 10.22 7.11
N ALA A 167 -6.69 9.86 6.02
CA ALA A 167 -7.28 9.93 4.68
C ALA A 167 -8.52 9.03 4.57
N ASN A 168 -8.44 7.78 5.05
CA ASN A 168 -9.56 6.83 5.07
C ASN A 168 -10.77 7.32 5.90
N SER A 169 -10.55 8.20 6.88
CA SER A 169 -11.64 8.78 7.66
C SER A 169 -12.39 9.92 6.95
N HIS A 170 -11.81 10.49 5.88
CA HIS A 170 -12.37 11.66 5.17
C HIS A 170 -12.72 11.38 3.70
N LEU A 171 -12.10 10.39 3.09
CA LEU A 171 -12.25 10.00 1.68
C LEU A 171 -12.93 8.64 1.58
N SER A 172 -13.50 8.33 0.41
CA SER A 172 -13.98 6.97 0.11
C SER A 172 -12.80 6.00 -0.04
N VAL A 173 -13.09 4.71 0.09
CA VAL A 173 -12.08 3.64 0.00
C VAL A 173 -11.38 3.67 -1.36
N SER A 174 -12.16 3.84 -2.44
CA SER A 174 -11.60 3.95 -3.79
C SER A 174 -10.75 5.20 -4.00
N GLU A 175 -11.16 6.36 -3.45
CA GLU A 175 -10.35 7.58 -3.53
C GLU A 175 -8.99 7.40 -2.84
N THR A 176 -8.98 6.92 -1.61
CA THR A 176 -7.73 6.73 -0.84
C THR A 176 -6.81 5.72 -1.50
N SER A 177 -7.35 4.59 -1.99
CA SER A 177 -6.55 3.55 -2.66
C SER A 177 -5.95 4.04 -3.99
N LEU A 178 -6.65 4.90 -4.74
CA LEU A 178 -6.09 5.51 -5.94
C LEU A 178 -4.87 6.39 -5.62
N PHE A 179 -4.94 7.14 -4.51
CA PHE A 179 -3.79 7.95 -4.07
C PHE A 179 -2.57 7.09 -3.70
N SER A 180 -2.76 5.84 -3.25
CA SER A 180 -1.64 4.95 -2.95
C SER A 180 -0.75 4.67 -4.17
N ASN A 181 -1.28 4.72 -5.39
CA ASN A 181 -0.48 4.58 -6.60
C ASN A 181 0.54 5.73 -6.81
N VAL A 182 0.37 6.88 -6.15
CA VAL A 182 1.36 7.97 -6.15
C VAL A 182 2.66 7.54 -5.47
N THR A 183 2.62 6.57 -4.54
CA THR A 183 3.83 6.02 -3.92
C THR A 183 4.76 5.40 -4.96
N THR A 184 4.21 4.74 -5.99
CA THR A 184 5.01 4.20 -7.10
C THR A 184 5.73 5.31 -7.86
N VAL A 185 5.05 6.44 -8.10
CA VAL A 185 5.66 7.62 -8.74
C VAL A 185 6.80 8.17 -7.88
N VAL A 186 6.55 8.33 -6.58
CA VAL A 186 7.57 8.83 -5.62
C VAL A 186 8.76 7.88 -5.56
N SER A 187 8.53 6.56 -5.55
CA SER A 187 9.60 5.55 -5.54
C SER A 187 10.47 5.62 -6.80
N VAL A 188 9.84 5.75 -7.97
CA VAL A 188 10.59 5.91 -9.24
C VAL A 188 11.41 7.20 -9.24
N LEU A 189 10.83 8.32 -8.81
CA LEU A 189 11.54 9.60 -8.73
C LEU A 189 12.70 9.53 -7.72
N ALA A 190 12.51 8.88 -6.58
CA ALA A 190 13.56 8.67 -5.59
C ALA A 190 14.69 7.80 -6.16
N GLY A 191 14.40 6.72 -6.89
CA GLY A 191 15.37 5.90 -7.59
C GLY A 191 16.23 6.72 -8.56
N VAL A 192 15.59 7.54 -9.38
CA VAL A 192 16.29 8.41 -10.36
C VAL A 192 17.15 9.47 -9.67
N VAL A 193 16.59 10.19 -8.69
CA VAL A 193 17.25 11.35 -8.08
C VAL A 193 18.30 10.94 -7.04
N LEU A 194 17.98 9.97 -6.17
CA LEU A 194 18.85 9.57 -5.06
C LEU A 194 19.83 8.47 -5.48
N LEU A 195 19.36 7.47 -6.23
CA LEU A 195 20.19 6.33 -6.65
C LEU A 195 20.81 6.53 -8.03
N LYS A 196 20.48 7.63 -8.75
CA LYS A 196 20.95 7.96 -10.09
C LYS A 196 20.70 6.85 -11.12
N GLU A 197 19.58 6.15 -10.96
CA GLU A 197 19.16 5.12 -11.89
C GLU A 197 18.77 5.73 -13.25
N PRO A 198 19.03 5.05 -14.37
CA PRO A 198 18.64 5.55 -15.68
C PRO A 198 17.10 5.62 -15.80
N PHE A 199 16.58 6.78 -16.14
CA PHE A 199 15.13 7.00 -16.27
C PHE A 199 14.65 6.61 -17.67
N SER A 200 13.96 5.49 -17.77
CA SER A 200 13.43 4.96 -19.02
C SER A 200 12.22 5.78 -19.51
N VAL A 201 12.05 5.86 -20.84
CA VAL A 201 10.86 6.46 -21.46
C VAL A 201 9.57 5.75 -21.01
N TRP A 202 9.61 4.45 -20.80
CA TRP A 202 8.48 3.68 -20.29
C TRP A 202 8.09 4.07 -18.86
N GLN A 203 9.06 4.32 -18.01
CA GLN A 203 8.85 4.83 -16.64
C GLN A 203 8.24 6.24 -16.68
N MET A 204 8.72 7.09 -17.58
CA MET A 204 8.17 8.45 -17.77
C MET A 204 6.70 8.42 -18.17
N LEU A 205 6.34 7.56 -19.12
CA LEU A 205 4.95 7.39 -19.57
C LEU A 205 4.06 6.81 -18.46
N GLY A 206 4.53 5.79 -17.74
CA GLY A 206 3.80 5.19 -16.63
C GLY A 206 3.53 6.18 -15.49
N VAL A 207 4.53 6.97 -15.10
CA VAL A 207 4.39 8.05 -14.11
C VAL A 207 3.35 9.08 -14.56
N ALA A 208 3.43 9.55 -15.81
CA ALA A 208 2.48 10.52 -16.35
C ALA A 208 1.03 9.98 -16.32
N ILE A 209 0.83 8.72 -16.72
CA ILE A 209 -0.49 8.07 -16.69
C ILE A 209 -1.03 8.04 -15.25
N ILE A 210 -0.24 7.59 -14.27
CA ILE A 210 -0.67 7.50 -12.87
C ILE A 210 -1.08 8.89 -12.35
N LEU A 211 -0.25 9.92 -12.56
CA LEU A 211 -0.56 11.29 -12.09
C LEU A 211 -1.85 11.83 -12.71
N VAL A 212 -2.05 11.64 -14.00
CA VAL A 212 -3.28 12.05 -14.69
C VAL A 212 -4.49 11.32 -14.13
N CYS A 213 -4.39 9.99 -13.92
CA CYS A 213 -5.47 9.19 -13.36
C CYS A 213 -5.86 9.65 -11.94
N VAL A 214 -4.89 9.87 -11.06
CA VAL A 214 -5.13 10.36 -9.70
C VAL A 214 -5.79 11.74 -9.72
N PHE A 215 -5.31 12.65 -10.58
CA PHE A 215 -5.90 13.99 -10.71
C PHE A 215 -7.35 13.93 -11.18
N VAL A 216 -7.64 13.19 -12.26
CA VAL A 216 -8.99 13.06 -12.83
C VAL A 216 -9.95 12.40 -11.86
N ALA A 217 -9.50 11.34 -11.15
CA ALA A 217 -10.32 10.65 -10.14
C ALA A 217 -10.71 11.59 -8.99
N ASN A 218 -9.75 12.41 -8.52
CA ASN A 218 -9.97 13.35 -7.42
C ASN A 218 -10.97 14.46 -7.80
N VAL A 219 -10.87 15.01 -9.00
CA VAL A 219 -11.83 16.02 -9.49
C VAL A 219 -13.24 15.44 -9.59
N SER A 220 -13.36 14.20 -10.08
CA SER A 220 -14.66 13.54 -10.25
C SER A 220 -15.34 13.16 -8.93
N GLY A 221 -14.58 12.82 -7.89
CA GLY A 221 -15.12 12.52 -6.55
C GLY A 221 -15.75 13.74 -5.87
N LYS A 222 -15.23 14.94 -6.14
CA LYS A 222 -15.81 16.19 -5.61
C LYS A 222 -17.17 16.52 -6.20
N ASP A 223 -17.36 16.30 -7.50
CA ASP A 223 -18.65 16.56 -8.17
C ASP A 223 -19.76 15.70 -7.60
N THR A 224 -19.49 14.45 -7.26
CA THR A 224 -20.50 13.53 -6.71
C THR A 224 -20.90 13.90 -5.28
N LYS A 225 -19.97 14.38 -4.45
CA LYS A 225 -20.23 14.80 -3.06
C LYS A 225 -21.00 16.14 -2.99
N SER A 226 -20.80 17.03 -3.95
CA SER A 226 -21.56 18.30 -4.06
C SER A 226 -23.04 18.03 -4.35
N HIS A 227 -23.33 17.13 -5.28
CA HIS A 227 -24.72 16.82 -5.68
C HIS A 227 -25.53 16.05 -4.62
N SER A 228 -24.86 15.30 -3.73
CA SER A 228 -25.53 14.56 -2.64
C SER A 228 -25.76 15.41 -1.37
N ARG A 229 -25.27 16.65 -1.31
CA ARG A 229 -25.52 17.60 -0.21
C ARG A 229 -26.69 18.58 -0.53
N GLU A 230 -27.14 18.61 -1.78
CA GLU A 230 -28.22 19.48 -2.23
C GLU A 230 -29.58 18.76 -2.34
N VAL A 231 -29.64 17.45 -2.03
CA VAL A 231 -30.84 16.62 -1.95
C VAL A 231 -31.05 16.18 -0.51
#